data_bbdd7eb6af90e9eb885bc469fd325567
#
_entry.id   bbdd7eb6af90e9eb885bc469fd325567
#
_cell.length_a   1.000
_cell.length_b   1.000
_cell.length_c   1.000
_cell.angle_alpha   90.00
_cell.angle_beta   90.00
_cell.angle_gamma   90.00
#
_symmetry.space_group_name_H-M   'P 1'
#
loop_
_entity.id
_entity.type
_entity.pdbx_description
1 polymer ?
#
loop_
_entity_poly.entity_id
_entity_poly.type
_entity_poly.pdbx_seq_one_letter_code
_entity_poly.pdbx_strand_id
1 'polypeptide(L)'
;MSAPLSPAAAAGVTIEMLEAELQSARRLHLEFAPPLETLFGKIGRRQRTRSIIVNMFIAMTMLCLFCLVIAPYLIPDITGAVLWGPVGCLTAGGTLIVNLCRGRSANVREALLAPLMVFATVSVSGWVTLSRAPDAFYAMMNILLISVFANIMLRLRFRWAWMFSLVTLIATALAILDHPEQPPAIRLDAVYAVVSGIVFSLVANNQLERGARRSFLLAMMETLRADQLREDREMFSTMSMVDALTGLANRRAFDVRLAELVRQHDAGGDPFALLICDIDYFKSFNDSYGHLAGDACLAQVGLVLRQTGRAQDMVARYGGEEFAILLPGCDATPAVRVAQTVCSEVAEAGISHLGREDAQSVVTISIGVAVANDGNRGVSGSEMINQADRNLYAAKRAGRNCIRHTVLGQSVDAEP
;
A
#
# COMPACT_ATOMS: atom_id res chain seq x y z
N MET A 1 12.05 -2.23 -10.95
CA MET A 1 11.85 -3.03 -9.72
C MET A 1 10.34 -3.10 -9.48
N SER A 2 9.73 -4.29 -9.64
CA SER A 2 8.31 -4.50 -9.37
C SER A 2 8.00 -4.22 -7.90
N ALA A 3 6.98 -3.44 -7.62
CA ALA A 3 6.51 -3.22 -6.25
C ALA A 3 6.20 -4.58 -5.58
N PRO A 4 6.45 -4.73 -4.26
CA PRO A 4 6.12 -5.98 -3.57
C PRO A 4 4.61 -6.21 -3.64
N LEU A 5 4.22 -7.42 -4.04
CA LEU A 5 2.83 -7.87 -4.08
C LEU A 5 2.15 -7.64 -2.72
N SER A 6 0.91 -7.22 -2.73
CA SER A 6 0.14 -7.11 -1.49
C SER A 6 0.05 -8.46 -0.78
N PRO A 7 -0.09 -8.47 0.56
CA PRO A 7 -0.22 -9.72 1.33
C PRO A 7 -1.37 -10.62 0.85
N ALA A 8 -2.38 -10.05 0.23
CA ALA A 8 -3.51 -10.77 -0.36
C ALA A 8 -3.12 -11.47 -1.66
N ALA A 9 -2.49 -10.75 -2.58
CA ALA A 9 -2.00 -11.30 -3.84
C ALA A 9 -0.94 -12.39 -3.60
N ALA A 10 -0.04 -12.18 -2.65
CA ALA A 10 0.97 -13.18 -2.25
C ALA A 10 0.35 -14.47 -1.65
N ALA A 11 -0.88 -14.41 -1.14
CA ALA A 11 -1.60 -15.56 -0.59
C ALA A 11 -2.57 -16.22 -1.60
N GLY A 12 -2.60 -15.77 -2.85
CA GLY A 12 -3.50 -16.29 -3.88
C GLY A 12 -4.99 -15.99 -3.62
N VAL A 13 -5.29 -14.91 -2.87
CA VAL A 13 -6.66 -14.49 -2.56
C VAL A 13 -7.18 -13.64 -3.70
N THR A 14 -8.34 -14.01 -4.25
CA THR A 14 -9.03 -13.27 -5.31
C THR A 14 -10.17 -12.43 -4.77
N ILE A 15 -10.60 -11.41 -5.53
CA ILE A 15 -11.77 -10.59 -5.16
C ILE A 15 -13.03 -11.45 -5.09
N GLU A 16 -13.21 -12.41 -6.01
CA GLU A 16 -14.35 -13.31 -6.03
C GLU A 16 -14.45 -14.15 -4.74
N MET A 17 -13.30 -14.64 -4.23
CA MET A 17 -13.26 -15.35 -2.95
C MET A 17 -13.69 -14.46 -1.78
N LEU A 18 -13.27 -13.18 -1.78
CA LEU A 18 -13.63 -12.23 -0.74
C LEU A 18 -15.12 -11.84 -0.81
N GLU A 19 -15.69 -11.70 -2.00
CA GLU A 19 -17.11 -11.43 -2.22
C GLU A 19 -17.97 -12.61 -1.79
N ALA A 20 -17.58 -13.85 -2.12
CA ALA A 20 -18.23 -15.06 -1.69
C ALA A 20 -18.25 -15.18 -0.15
N GLU A 21 -17.11 -14.90 0.50
CA GLU A 21 -17.02 -14.88 1.96
C GLU A 21 -17.86 -13.75 2.59
N LEU A 22 -17.89 -12.58 1.98
CA LEU A 22 -18.71 -11.46 2.45
C LEU A 22 -20.23 -11.79 2.38
N GLN A 23 -20.65 -12.54 1.37
CA GLN A 23 -22.02 -13.03 1.23
C GLN A 23 -22.32 -14.17 2.22
N SER A 24 -21.36 -15.09 2.44
CA SER A 24 -21.49 -16.20 3.38
C SER A 24 -21.49 -15.72 4.84
N ALA A 25 -20.82 -14.61 5.15
CA ALA A 25 -20.79 -13.99 6.48
C ALA A 25 -22.19 -13.58 7.00
N ARG A 26 -23.23 -13.59 6.16
CA ARG A 26 -24.65 -13.51 6.57
C ARG A 26 -25.15 -14.82 7.23
N ARG A 27 -24.43 -15.93 7.06
CA ARG A 27 -24.73 -17.23 7.70
C ARG A 27 -24.01 -17.33 9.06
N LEU A 28 -24.44 -18.22 9.90
CA LEU A 28 -23.99 -18.40 11.30
C LEU A 28 -22.51 -18.78 11.48
N HIS A 29 -21.77 -19.04 10.41
CA HIS A 29 -20.36 -19.45 10.47
C HIS A 29 -19.44 -18.23 10.65
N LEU A 30 -18.69 -18.25 11.76
CA LEU A 30 -17.73 -17.18 12.15
C LEU A 30 -16.27 -17.48 11.75
N GLU A 31 -16.02 -18.53 10.96
CA GLU A 31 -14.66 -18.88 10.52
C GLU A 31 -14.55 -18.72 9.00
N PHE A 32 -13.46 -18.12 8.55
CA PHE A 32 -13.11 -18.04 7.13
C PHE A 32 -12.55 -19.35 6.61
N ALA A 33 -12.52 -19.52 5.29
CA ALA A 33 -11.72 -20.56 4.65
C ALA A 33 -10.24 -20.48 5.12
N PRO A 34 -9.53 -21.62 5.24
CA PRO A 34 -8.21 -21.69 5.88
C PRO A 34 -7.19 -20.64 5.44
N PRO A 35 -7.04 -20.29 4.16
CA PRO A 35 -6.09 -19.25 3.71
C PRO A 35 -6.41 -17.88 4.31
N LEU A 36 -7.69 -17.48 4.30
CA LEU A 36 -8.16 -16.20 4.83
C LEU A 36 -8.10 -16.15 6.35
N GLU A 37 -8.39 -17.26 7.05
CA GLU A 37 -8.30 -17.34 8.51
C GLU A 37 -6.85 -17.16 8.99
N THR A 38 -5.89 -17.72 8.26
CA THR A 38 -4.46 -17.54 8.58
C THR A 38 -4.00 -16.10 8.39
N LEU A 39 -4.45 -15.45 7.33
CA LEU A 39 -4.17 -14.04 7.03
C LEU A 39 -4.80 -13.11 8.08
N PHE A 40 -6.08 -13.31 8.40
CA PHE A 40 -6.79 -12.60 9.45
C PHE A 40 -6.07 -12.69 10.79
N GLY A 41 -5.58 -13.90 11.13
CA GLY A 41 -4.78 -14.15 12.32
C GLY A 41 -3.43 -13.42 12.33
N LYS A 42 -2.77 -13.31 11.17
CA LYS A 42 -1.44 -12.66 11.05
C LYS A 42 -1.52 -11.13 11.10
N ILE A 43 -2.40 -10.52 10.29
CA ILE A 43 -2.46 -9.07 10.11
C ILE A 43 -2.86 -8.34 11.39
N GLY A 44 -3.87 -8.81 12.12
CA GLY A 44 -4.33 -8.19 13.37
C GLY A 44 -3.53 -8.52 14.62
N ARG A 45 -2.48 -9.37 14.53
CA ARG A 45 -1.80 -9.96 15.70
C ARG A 45 -1.21 -8.92 16.67
N ARG A 46 -0.45 -7.96 16.15
CA ARG A 46 0.24 -6.96 17.01
C ARG A 46 -0.76 -6.07 17.76
N GLN A 47 -1.77 -5.58 17.06
CA GLN A 47 -2.78 -4.69 17.63
C GLN A 47 -3.63 -5.41 18.68
N ARG A 48 -4.07 -6.64 18.41
CA ARG A 48 -4.83 -7.46 19.36
C ARG A 48 -4.01 -7.79 20.61
N THR A 49 -2.74 -8.15 20.45
CA THR A 49 -1.86 -8.44 21.59
C THR A 49 -1.69 -7.21 22.50
N ARG A 50 -1.48 -6.02 21.90
CA ARG A 50 -1.37 -4.77 22.67
C ARG A 50 -2.67 -4.47 23.44
N SER A 51 -3.82 -4.63 22.79
CA SER A 51 -5.13 -4.42 23.43
C SER A 51 -5.35 -5.37 24.60
N ILE A 52 -5.00 -6.67 24.45
CA ILE A 52 -5.10 -7.65 25.55
C ILE A 52 -4.23 -7.26 26.73
N ILE A 53 -2.99 -6.83 26.48
CA ILE A 53 -2.07 -6.40 27.55
C ILE A 53 -2.67 -5.24 28.37
N VAL A 54 -3.16 -4.22 27.68
CA VAL A 54 -3.77 -3.05 28.31
C VAL A 54 -5.02 -3.45 29.10
N ASN A 55 -5.90 -4.24 28.50
CA ASN A 55 -7.13 -4.68 29.15
C ASN A 55 -6.86 -5.59 30.34
N MET A 56 -5.89 -6.48 30.27
CA MET A 56 -5.46 -7.32 31.41
C MET A 56 -4.91 -6.47 32.55
N PHE A 57 -4.14 -5.43 32.23
CA PHE A 57 -3.64 -4.51 33.27
C PHE A 57 -4.79 -3.78 33.98
N ILE A 58 -5.77 -3.28 33.21
CA ILE A 58 -6.97 -2.62 33.75
C ILE A 58 -7.75 -3.60 34.67
N ALA A 59 -8.01 -4.83 34.19
CA ALA A 59 -8.73 -5.83 34.97
C ALA A 59 -8.03 -6.16 36.27
N MET A 60 -6.71 -6.31 36.23
CA MET A 60 -5.92 -6.61 37.41
C MET A 60 -5.96 -5.47 38.42
N THR A 61 -5.87 -4.22 37.93
CA THR A 61 -6.01 -3.04 38.80
C THR A 61 -7.38 -2.99 39.46
N MET A 62 -8.45 -3.29 38.71
CA MET A 62 -9.81 -3.34 39.24
C MET A 62 -9.99 -4.45 40.26
N LEU A 63 -9.41 -5.63 40.02
CA LEU A 63 -9.44 -6.75 40.97
C LEU A 63 -8.69 -6.41 42.26
N CYS A 64 -7.50 -5.81 42.17
CA CYS A 64 -6.74 -5.36 43.36
C CYS A 64 -7.53 -4.28 44.13
N LEU A 65 -8.16 -3.35 43.43
CA LEU A 65 -8.99 -2.32 44.06
C LEU A 65 -10.20 -2.93 44.78
N PHE A 66 -10.86 -3.91 44.15
CA PHE A 66 -11.94 -4.66 44.77
C PHE A 66 -11.43 -5.33 46.09
N CYS A 67 -10.34 -6.05 46.06
CA CYS A 67 -9.79 -6.75 47.22
C CYS A 67 -9.33 -5.79 48.34
N LEU A 68 -8.84 -4.59 48.00
CA LEU A 68 -8.37 -3.60 48.99
C LEU A 68 -9.51 -2.79 49.60
N VAL A 69 -10.54 -2.42 48.80
CA VAL A 69 -11.54 -1.45 49.22
C VAL A 69 -12.88 -2.11 49.53
N ILE A 70 -13.34 -3.03 48.70
CA ILE A 70 -14.71 -3.57 48.75
C ILE A 70 -14.78 -4.89 49.52
N ALA A 71 -13.83 -5.81 49.29
CA ALA A 71 -13.86 -7.13 49.90
C ALA A 71 -13.83 -7.09 51.45
N PRO A 72 -13.13 -6.15 52.13
CA PRO A 72 -13.19 -6.04 53.60
C PRO A 72 -14.59 -5.75 54.14
N TYR A 73 -15.48 -5.17 53.35
CA TYR A 73 -16.89 -4.91 53.74
C TYR A 73 -17.81 -6.07 53.39
N LEU A 74 -17.63 -6.69 52.22
CA LEU A 74 -18.53 -7.75 51.73
C LEU A 74 -18.18 -9.14 52.32
N ILE A 75 -16.88 -9.42 52.47
CA ILE A 75 -16.35 -10.72 52.91
C ILE A 75 -15.27 -10.54 54.00
N PRO A 76 -15.59 -9.89 55.12
CA PRO A 76 -14.60 -9.54 56.16
C PRO A 76 -13.95 -10.75 56.83
N ASP A 77 -14.58 -11.89 56.75
CA ASP A 77 -14.09 -13.20 57.26
C ASP A 77 -13.11 -13.90 56.29
N ILE A 78 -13.04 -13.47 55.03
CA ILE A 78 -12.10 -13.96 54.02
C ILE A 78 -10.87 -13.06 54.01
N THR A 79 -9.83 -13.45 54.70
CA THR A 79 -8.60 -12.64 54.90
C THR A 79 -7.33 -13.40 54.52
N GLY A 80 -6.24 -12.66 54.40
CA GLY A 80 -4.89 -13.22 54.21
C GLY A 80 -4.74 -14.05 52.94
N ALA A 81 -4.19 -15.26 53.07
CA ALA A 81 -3.84 -16.11 51.92
C ALA A 81 -5.05 -16.54 51.08
N VAL A 82 -6.25 -16.66 51.69
CA VAL A 82 -7.47 -17.08 50.97
C VAL A 82 -7.95 -15.98 49.98
N LEU A 83 -7.80 -14.70 50.37
CA LEU A 83 -8.13 -13.58 49.49
C LEU A 83 -7.01 -13.30 48.48
N TRP A 84 -5.77 -13.15 48.98
CA TRP A 84 -4.65 -12.69 48.15
C TRP A 84 -3.95 -13.79 47.37
N GLY A 85 -4.08 -15.07 47.79
CA GLY A 85 -3.51 -16.19 47.06
C GLY A 85 -4.01 -16.26 45.58
N PRO A 86 -5.32 -16.32 45.33
CA PRO A 86 -5.87 -16.29 43.96
C PRO A 86 -5.49 -15.04 43.21
N VAL A 87 -5.47 -13.84 43.84
CA VAL A 87 -5.04 -12.58 43.20
C VAL A 87 -3.58 -12.66 42.74
N GLY A 88 -2.70 -13.20 43.60
CA GLY A 88 -1.30 -13.44 43.26
C GLY A 88 -1.15 -14.41 42.08
N CYS A 89 -1.91 -15.50 42.07
CA CYS A 89 -1.92 -16.47 40.97
C CYS A 89 -2.44 -15.84 39.65
N LEU A 90 -3.48 -15.01 39.74
CA LEU A 90 -4.03 -14.31 38.58
C LEU A 90 -3.05 -13.29 38.00
N THR A 91 -2.34 -12.54 38.89
CA THR A 91 -1.34 -11.55 38.46
C THR A 91 -0.12 -12.22 37.84
N ALA A 92 0.43 -13.24 38.50
CA ALA A 92 1.57 -13.99 37.98
C ALA A 92 1.22 -14.75 36.69
N GLY A 93 0.08 -15.47 36.69
CA GLY A 93 -0.42 -16.21 35.55
C GLY A 93 -0.72 -15.30 34.37
N GLY A 94 -1.40 -14.15 34.59
CA GLY A 94 -1.68 -13.16 33.58
C GLY A 94 -0.42 -12.59 32.96
N THR A 95 0.57 -12.22 33.76
CA THR A 95 1.86 -11.72 33.28
C THR A 95 2.60 -12.78 32.46
N LEU A 96 2.63 -14.03 32.94
CA LEU A 96 3.23 -15.15 32.21
C LEU A 96 2.54 -15.39 30.87
N ILE A 97 1.21 -15.44 30.86
CA ILE A 97 0.42 -15.65 29.61
C ILE A 97 0.65 -14.53 28.63
N VAL A 98 0.67 -13.28 29.07
CA VAL A 98 0.97 -12.13 28.20
C VAL A 98 2.33 -12.30 27.53
N ASN A 99 3.34 -12.72 28.25
CA ASN A 99 4.68 -12.96 27.69
C ASN A 99 4.71 -14.16 26.75
N LEU A 100 4.07 -15.27 27.11
CA LEU A 100 3.95 -16.46 26.26
C LEU A 100 3.14 -16.20 24.98
N CYS A 101 2.17 -15.29 25.02
CA CYS A 101 1.33 -14.94 23.88
C CYS A 101 2.04 -14.04 22.85
N ARG A 102 3.19 -13.45 23.19
CA ARG A 102 3.95 -12.61 22.26
C ARG A 102 4.40 -13.43 21.06
N GLY A 103 3.88 -13.10 19.87
CA GLY A 103 4.23 -13.77 18.61
C GLY A 103 3.49 -15.09 18.31
N ARG A 104 2.65 -15.61 19.21
CA ARG A 104 1.91 -16.86 19.01
C ARG A 104 0.58 -16.66 18.28
N SER A 105 0.02 -17.76 17.73
CA SER A 105 -1.27 -17.75 17.05
C SER A 105 -2.43 -17.40 17.99
N ALA A 106 -3.55 -16.95 17.43
CA ALA A 106 -4.75 -16.61 18.20
C ALA A 106 -5.26 -17.80 19.02
N ASN A 107 -5.25 -19.00 18.44
CA ASN A 107 -5.71 -20.22 19.11
C ASN A 107 -4.92 -20.54 20.39
N VAL A 108 -3.58 -20.44 20.32
CA VAL A 108 -2.71 -20.68 21.49
C VAL A 108 -2.94 -19.64 22.58
N ARG A 109 -3.11 -18.38 22.17
CA ARG A 109 -3.37 -17.27 23.10
C ARG A 109 -4.68 -17.47 23.85
N GLU A 110 -5.74 -17.81 23.15
CA GLU A 110 -7.07 -18.00 23.72
C GLU A 110 -7.16 -19.25 24.57
N ALA A 111 -6.48 -20.32 24.16
CA ALA A 111 -6.35 -21.54 24.99
C ALA A 111 -5.63 -21.28 26.33
N LEU A 112 -4.79 -20.25 26.41
CA LEU A 112 -4.13 -19.85 27.66
C LEU A 112 -4.97 -18.85 28.49
N LEU A 113 -5.70 -17.95 27.82
CA LEU A 113 -6.51 -16.92 28.49
C LEU A 113 -7.81 -17.48 29.10
N ALA A 114 -8.49 -18.40 28.40
CA ALA A 114 -9.76 -18.95 28.86
C ALA A 114 -9.63 -19.65 30.25
N PRO A 115 -8.65 -20.53 30.51
CA PRO A 115 -8.45 -21.12 31.82
C PRO A 115 -8.18 -20.10 32.94
N LEU A 116 -7.46 -19.00 32.62
CA LEU A 116 -7.21 -17.93 33.58
C LEU A 116 -8.52 -17.24 34.00
N MET A 117 -9.43 -16.99 33.06
CA MET A 117 -10.74 -16.41 33.34
C MET A 117 -11.63 -17.37 34.12
N VAL A 118 -11.59 -18.67 33.81
CA VAL A 118 -12.26 -19.73 34.61
C VAL A 118 -11.75 -19.71 36.02
N PHE A 119 -10.43 -19.66 36.20
CA PHE A 119 -9.82 -19.60 37.55
C PHE A 119 -10.28 -18.35 38.32
N ALA A 120 -10.37 -17.18 37.66
CA ALA A 120 -10.90 -15.98 38.29
C ALA A 120 -12.35 -16.14 38.76
N THR A 121 -13.21 -16.75 37.92
CA THR A 121 -14.62 -16.99 38.24
C THR A 121 -14.76 -17.96 39.39
N VAL A 122 -14.02 -19.07 39.37
CA VAL A 122 -14.04 -20.08 40.44
C VAL A 122 -13.51 -19.50 41.77
N SER A 123 -12.50 -18.61 41.70
CA SER A 123 -11.97 -17.93 42.88
C SER A 123 -13.02 -17.05 43.56
N VAL A 124 -13.74 -16.24 42.78
CA VAL A 124 -14.82 -15.37 43.29
C VAL A 124 -15.96 -16.22 43.83
N SER A 125 -16.39 -17.25 43.12
CA SER A 125 -17.41 -18.18 43.60
C SER A 125 -16.97 -18.83 44.94
N GLY A 126 -15.72 -19.27 45.02
CA GLY A 126 -15.15 -19.84 46.25
C GLY A 126 -15.12 -18.86 47.41
N TRP A 127 -14.83 -17.59 47.19
CA TRP A 127 -14.91 -16.58 48.26
C TRP A 127 -16.34 -16.43 48.77
N VAL A 128 -17.33 -16.43 47.89
CA VAL A 128 -18.74 -16.35 48.27
C VAL A 128 -19.14 -17.58 49.11
N THR A 129 -18.79 -18.79 48.68
CA THR A 129 -19.15 -20.04 49.37
C THR A 129 -18.42 -20.21 50.72
N LEU A 130 -17.18 -19.70 50.85
CA LEU A 130 -16.42 -19.79 52.07
C LEU A 130 -16.77 -18.73 53.14
N SER A 131 -17.31 -17.59 52.72
CA SER A 131 -17.68 -16.48 53.58
C SER A 131 -19.00 -16.78 54.30
N ARG A 132 -19.02 -16.42 55.59
CA ARG A 132 -20.22 -16.44 56.44
C ARG A 132 -20.86 -15.06 56.62
N ALA A 133 -20.26 -14.02 55.98
CA ALA A 133 -20.79 -12.67 56.05
C ALA A 133 -22.14 -12.55 55.36
N PRO A 134 -23.11 -11.81 55.93
CA PRO A 134 -24.44 -11.66 55.32
C PRO A 134 -24.41 -11.04 53.95
N ASP A 135 -23.42 -10.16 53.69
CA ASP A 135 -23.26 -9.43 52.43
C ASP A 135 -22.37 -10.13 51.41
N ALA A 136 -21.81 -11.32 51.74
CA ALA A 136 -20.91 -12.07 50.85
C ALA A 136 -21.53 -12.39 49.50
N PHE A 137 -22.86 -12.59 49.47
CA PHE A 137 -23.58 -12.92 48.25
C PHE A 137 -23.49 -11.81 47.18
N TYR A 138 -23.37 -10.52 47.58
CA TYR A 138 -23.20 -9.42 46.63
C TYR A 138 -21.84 -9.47 45.90
N ALA A 139 -20.86 -10.18 46.39
CA ALA A 139 -19.59 -10.41 45.70
C ALA A 139 -19.77 -11.19 44.36
N MET A 140 -20.92 -11.91 44.20
CA MET A 140 -21.27 -12.58 42.95
C MET A 140 -21.37 -11.60 41.72
N MET A 141 -21.66 -10.31 41.99
CA MET A 141 -21.66 -9.31 40.91
C MET A 141 -20.29 -9.21 40.19
N ASN A 142 -19.20 -9.59 40.83
CA ASN A 142 -17.89 -9.65 40.17
C ASN A 142 -17.81 -10.76 39.11
N ILE A 143 -18.58 -11.84 39.25
CA ILE A 143 -18.70 -12.90 38.24
C ILE A 143 -19.26 -12.34 36.95
N LEU A 144 -20.26 -11.46 37.04
CA LEU A 144 -20.80 -10.73 35.89
C LEU A 144 -19.72 -9.86 35.24
N LEU A 145 -19.00 -9.08 36.02
CA LEU A 145 -17.92 -8.21 35.51
C LEU A 145 -16.81 -9.03 34.84
N ILE A 146 -16.41 -10.17 35.40
CA ILE A 146 -15.43 -11.09 34.79
C ILE A 146 -15.96 -11.61 33.46
N SER A 147 -17.25 -11.96 33.37
CA SER A 147 -17.86 -12.47 32.14
C SER A 147 -17.89 -11.42 31.02
N VAL A 148 -18.33 -10.20 31.35
CA VAL A 148 -18.34 -9.08 30.43
C VAL A 148 -16.92 -8.75 29.97
N PHE A 149 -15.98 -8.69 30.90
CA PHE A 149 -14.57 -8.44 30.61
C PHE A 149 -13.98 -9.50 29.67
N ALA A 150 -14.14 -10.79 29.99
CA ALA A 150 -13.61 -11.89 29.19
C ALA A 150 -14.17 -11.87 27.76
N ASN A 151 -15.48 -11.73 27.61
CA ASN A 151 -16.13 -11.81 26.33
C ASN A 151 -15.91 -10.56 25.46
N ILE A 152 -15.96 -9.36 26.03
CA ILE A 152 -15.90 -8.09 25.29
C ILE A 152 -14.50 -7.53 25.21
N MET A 153 -13.79 -7.42 26.34
CA MET A 153 -12.49 -6.75 26.40
C MET A 153 -11.33 -7.62 25.93
N LEU A 154 -11.32 -8.91 26.29
CA LEU A 154 -10.31 -9.84 25.78
C LEU A 154 -10.61 -10.30 24.36
N ARG A 155 -11.82 -10.07 23.87
CA ARG A 155 -12.25 -10.46 22.51
C ARG A 155 -11.92 -11.91 22.21
N LEU A 156 -12.33 -12.80 23.12
CA LEU A 156 -12.23 -14.24 22.89
C LEU A 156 -13.02 -14.60 21.63
N ARG A 157 -12.55 -15.55 20.84
CA ARG A 157 -13.35 -16.11 19.75
C ARG A 157 -14.62 -16.70 20.32
N PHE A 158 -15.71 -16.60 19.59
CA PHE A 158 -17.07 -16.95 20.05
C PHE A 158 -17.14 -18.34 20.69
N ARG A 159 -16.42 -19.33 20.14
CA ARG A 159 -16.35 -20.70 20.72
C ARG A 159 -15.77 -20.72 22.17
N TRP A 160 -14.72 -19.95 22.43
CA TRP A 160 -14.11 -19.84 23.75
C TRP A 160 -14.96 -19.01 24.70
N ALA A 161 -15.58 -17.94 24.20
CA ALA A 161 -16.50 -17.09 24.94
C ALA A 161 -17.72 -17.91 25.42
N TRP A 162 -18.27 -18.76 24.53
CA TRP A 162 -19.39 -19.63 24.88
C TRP A 162 -19.02 -20.67 25.94
N MET A 163 -17.89 -21.38 25.76
CA MET A 163 -17.40 -22.38 26.74
C MET A 163 -17.14 -21.75 28.11
N PHE A 164 -16.47 -20.59 28.14
CA PHE A 164 -16.24 -19.84 29.36
C PHE A 164 -17.56 -19.42 30.04
N SER A 165 -18.50 -18.90 29.28
CA SER A 165 -19.81 -18.48 29.80
C SER A 165 -20.62 -19.65 30.39
N LEU A 166 -20.51 -20.85 29.79
CA LEU A 166 -21.13 -22.06 30.34
C LEU A 166 -20.54 -22.43 31.71
N VAL A 167 -19.20 -22.42 31.84
CA VAL A 167 -18.52 -22.67 33.09
C VAL A 167 -18.91 -21.64 34.16
N THR A 168 -19.00 -20.37 33.76
CA THR A 168 -19.45 -19.28 34.64
C THR A 168 -20.87 -19.53 35.17
N LEU A 169 -21.78 -19.95 34.30
CA LEU A 169 -23.17 -20.25 34.67
C LEU A 169 -23.23 -21.39 35.68
N ILE A 170 -22.45 -22.47 35.45
CA ILE A 170 -22.36 -23.61 36.36
C ILE A 170 -21.79 -23.17 37.73
N ALA A 171 -20.69 -22.42 37.74
CA ALA A 171 -20.08 -21.94 38.98
C ALA A 171 -21.04 -21.05 39.79
N THR A 172 -21.79 -20.19 39.11
CA THR A 172 -22.83 -19.34 39.73
C THR A 172 -23.97 -20.19 40.31
N ALA A 173 -24.46 -21.19 39.59
CA ALA A 173 -25.52 -22.06 40.07
C ALA A 173 -25.08 -22.82 41.34
N LEU A 174 -23.85 -23.37 41.33
CA LEU A 174 -23.31 -24.06 42.49
C LEU A 174 -23.20 -23.12 43.73
N ALA A 175 -22.68 -21.89 43.53
CA ALA A 175 -22.60 -20.92 44.61
C ALA A 175 -23.96 -20.51 45.15
N ILE A 176 -24.99 -20.42 44.33
CA ILE A 176 -26.37 -20.13 44.78
C ILE A 176 -26.98 -21.30 45.56
N LEU A 177 -26.68 -22.53 45.17
CA LEU A 177 -27.16 -23.73 45.87
C LEU A 177 -26.51 -23.89 47.27
N ASP A 178 -25.29 -23.42 47.44
CA ASP A 178 -24.56 -23.46 48.68
C ASP A 178 -25.04 -22.41 49.73
N HIS A 179 -25.89 -21.47 49.33
CA HIS A 179 -26.48 -20.42 50.17
C HIS A 179 -28.01 -20.51 50.23
N PRO A 180 -28.60 -21.59 50.80
CA PRO A 180 -30.04 -21.76 50.88
C PRO A 180 -30.71 -20.76 51.83
N GLU A 181 -29.96 -20.17 52.76
CA GLU A 181 -30.38 -19.18 53.75
C GLU A 181 -30.75 -17.82 53.11
N GLN A 182 -30.22 -17.56 51.94
CA GLN A 182 -30.52 -16.30 51.23
C GLN A 182 -31.98 -16.24 50.78
N PRO A 183 -32.67 -15.05 50.88
CA PRO A 183 -34.02 -14.89 50.41
C PRO A 183 -34.16 -15.32 48.93
N PRO A 184 -35.27 -16.00 48.57
CA PRO A 184 -35.48 -16.44 47.18
C PRO A 184 -35.42 -15.28 46.17
N ALA A 185 -35.85 -14.09 46.54
CA ALA A 185 -35.77 -12.90 45.67
C ALA A 185 -34.33 -12.51 45.32
N ILE A 186 -33.40 -12.55 46.32
CA ILE A 186 -32.00 -12.23 46.09
C ILE A 186 -31.33 -13.27 45.22
N ARG A 187 -31.63 -14.56 45.44
CA ARG A 187 -31.12 -15.66 44.61
C ARG A 187 -31.59 -15.57 43.14
N LEU A 188 -32.87 -15.23 42.94
CA LEU A 188 -33.44 -15.02 41.60
C LEU A 188 -32.82 -13.82 40.90
N ASP A 189 -32.60 -12.72 41.61
CA ASP A 189 -31.98 -11.50 41.08
C ASP A 189 -30.50 -11.81 40.65
N ALA A 190 -29.77 -12.54 41.44
CA ALA A 190 -28.41 -12.97 41.09
C ALA A 190 -28.38 -13.85 39.81
N VAL A 191 -29.31 -14.83 39.72
CA VAL A 191 -29.44 -15.65 38.49
C VAL A 191 -29.76 -14.76 37.30
N TYR A 192 -30.75 -13.86 37.43
CA TYR A 192 -31.15 -12.96 36.37
C TYR A 192 -30.00 -12.08 35.93
N ALA A 193 -29.27 -11.45 36.87
CA ALA A 193 -28.13 -10.58 36.57
C ALA A 193 -27.02 -11.32 35.81
N VAL A 194 -26.65 -12.53 36.27
CA VAL A 194 -25.56 -13.30 35.62
C VAL A 194 -26.02 -13.83 34.25
N VAL A 195 -27.24 -14.38 34.13
CA VAL A 195 -27.74 -14.87 32.85
C VAL A 195 -27.88 -13.75 31.82
N SER A 196 -28.48 -12.62 32.23
CA SER A 196 -28.64 -11.46 31.32
C SER A 196 -27.28 -10.89 30.89
N GLY A 197 -26.33 -10.80 31.81
CA GLY A 197 -24.97 -10.34 31.49
C GLY A 197 -24.21 -11.30 30.58
N ILE A 198 -24.34 -12.60 30.76
CA ILE A 198 -23.78 -13.60 29.85
C ILE A 198 -24.39 -13.45 28.45
N VAL A 199 -25.71 -13.40 28.35
CA VAL A 199 -26.40 -13.23 27.06
C VAL A 199 -25.95 -11.94 26.38
N PHE A 200 -25.97 -10.82 27.09
CA PHE A 200 -25.52 -9.53 26.56
C PHE A 200 -24.07 -9.59 26.09
N SER A 201 -23.16 -10.13 26.90
CA SER A 201 -21.73 -10.20 26.56
C SER A 201 -21.45 -11.13 25.38
N LEU A 202 -22.17 -12.25 25.24
CA LEU A 202 -22.07 -13.17 24.10
C LEU A 202 -22.59 -12.52 22.81
N VAL A 203 -23.73 -11.81 22.86
CA VAL A 203 -24.26 -11.07 21.72
C VAL A 203 -23.29 -9.99 21.29
N ALA A 204 -22.77 -9.21 22.23
CA ALA A 204 -21.77 -8.17 21.94
C ALA A 204 -20.49 -8.76 21.36
N ASN A 205 -19.97 -9.87 21.94
CA ASN A 205 -18.79 -10.57 21.42
C ASN A 205 -19.01 -11.03 19.97
N ASN A 206 -20.15 -11.65 19.67
CA ASN A 206 -20.50 -12.09 18.32
C ASN A 206 -20.54 -10.91 17.33
N GLN A 207 -21.15 -9.79 17.71
CA GLN A 207 -21.21 -8.58 16.87
C GLN A 207 -19.81 -7.99 16.62
N LEU A 208 -18.98 -7.92 17.66
CA LEU A 208 -17.61 -7.42 17.55
C LEU A 208 -16.74 -8.33 16.64
N GLU A 209 -16.88 -9.64 16.76
CA GLU A 209 -16.14 -10.59 15.91
C GLU A 209 -16.58 -10.48 14.46
N ARG A 210 -17.89 -10.45 14.19
CA ARG A 210 -18.44 -10.24 12.82
C ARG A 210 -18.00 -8.90 12.24
N GLY A 211 -18.05 -7.83 13.02
CA GLY A 211 -17.58 -6.50 12.59
C GLY A 211 -16.10 -6.51 12.21
N ALA A 212 -15.25 -7.10 13.04
CA ALA A 212 -13.82 -7.21 12.75
C ALA A 212 -13.52 -8.03 11.50
N ARG A 213 -14.24 -9.14 11.28
CA ARG A 213 -14.10 -9.98 10.08
C ARG A 213 -14.54 -9.25 8.82
N ARG A 214 -15.69 -8.57 8.90
CA ARG A 214 -16.20 -7.76 7.77
C ARG A 214 -15.24 -6.63 7.39
N SER A 215 -14.74 -5.90 8.37
CA SER A 215 -13.77 -4.82 8.14
C SER A 215 -12.48 -5.33 7.51
N PHE A 216 -12.02 -6.53 7.91
CA PHE A 216 -10.88 -7.18 7.31
C PHE A 216 -11.10 -7.52 5.83
N LEU A 217 -12.25 -8.13 5.48
CA LEU A 217 -12.58 -8.44 4.09
C LEU A 217 -12.65 -7.19 3.22
N LEU A 218 -13.32 -6.13 3.70
CA LEU A 218 -13.44 -4.87 2.97
C LEU A 218 -12.06 -4.21 2.74
N ALA A 219 -11.22 -4.14 3.77
CA ALA A 219 -9.86 -3.60 3.64
C ALA A 219 -9.01 -4.41 2.64
N MET A 220 -9.16 -5.74 2.63
CA MET A 220 -8.45 -6.61 1.69
C MET A 220 -8.94 -6.40 0.25
N MET A 221 -10.25 -6.23 0.05
CA MET A 221 -10.83 -5.91 -1.27
C MET A 221 -10.33 -4.57 -1.79
N GLU A 222 -10.26 -3.54 -0.94
CA GLU A 222 -9.72 -2.23 -1.31
C GLU A 222 -8.26 -2.32 -1.77
N THR A 223 -7.43 -3.07 -1.05
CA THR A 223 -6.02 -3.23 -1.44
C THR A 223 -5.88 -3.94 -2.79
N LEU A 224 -6.62 -5.02 -3.04
CA LEU A 224 -6.59 -5.73 -4.33
C LEU A 224 -7.09 -4.87 -5.49
N ARG A 225 -8.18 -4.11 -5.29
CA ARG A 225 -8.70 -3.18 -6.31
C ARG A 225 -7.70 -2.07 -6.63
N ALA A 226 -7.04 -1.53 -5.60
CA ALA A 226 -6.00 -0.52 -5.79
C ALA A 226 -4.80 -1.06 -6.59
N ASP A 227 -4.39 -2.29 -6.33
CA ASP A 227 -3.31 -2.96 -7.07
C ASP A 227 -3.71 -3.18 -8.54
N GLN A 228 -4.93 -3.67 -8.82
CA GLN A 228 -5.45 -3.82 -10.19
C GLN A 228 -5.49 -2.49 -10.95
N LEU A 229 -6.00 -1.44 -10.32
CA LEU A 229 -6.04 -0.10 -10.95
C LEU A 229 -4.64 0.44 -11.27
N ARG A 230 -3.63 0.12 -10.45
CA ARG A 230 -2.24 0.49 -10.73
C ARG A 230 -1.69 -0.27 -11.92
N GLU A 231 -1.90 -1.58 -11.98
CA GLU A 231 -1.48 -2.43 -13.10
C GLU A 231 -2.13 -1.98 -14.41
N ASP A 232 -3.44 -1.72 -14.39
CA ASP A 232 -4.18 -1.21 -15.55
C ASP A 232 -3.61 0.14 -16.02
N ARG A 233 -3.35 1.06 -15.08
CA ARG A 233 -2.77 2.37 -15.39
C ARG A 233 -1.37 2.26 -15.98
N GLU A 234 -0.53 1.40 -15.46
CA GLU A 234 0.80 1.12 -16.01
C GLU A 234 0.70 0.52 -17.41
N MET A 235 -0.23 -0.41 -17.63
CA MET A 235 -0.48 -0.99 -18.95
C MET A 235 -0.95 0.07 -19.96
N PHE A 236 -1.92 0.93 -19.58
CA PHE A 236 -2.36 2.04 -20.45
C PHE A 236 -1.22 3.03 -20.74
N SER A 237 -0.40 3.36 -19.74
CA SER A 237 0.76 4.24 -19.92
C SER A 237 1.80 3.64 -20.88
N THR A 238 2.04 2.32 -20.81
CA THR A 238 2.94 1.63 -21.76
C THR A 238 2.35 1.47 -23.16
N MET A 239 1.03 1.50 -23.32
CA MET A 239 0.36 1.49 -24.62
C MET A 239 0.28 2.88 -25.27
N SER A 240 0.44 3.95 -24.51
CA SER A 240 0.44 5.31 -25.06
C SER A 240 1.62 5.49 -26.02
N MET A 241 1.35 6.05 -27.21
CA MET A 241 2.34 6.46 -28.20
C MET A 241 2.70 7.94 -28.10
N VAL A 242 2.17 8.63 -27.08
CA VAL A 242 2.31 10.08 -26.88
C VAL A 242 3.04 10.36 -25.57
N ASP A 243 3.93 11.35 -25.58
CA ASP A 243 4.56 11.89 -24.38
C ASP A 243 3.59 12.82 -23.65
N ALA A 244 3.36 12.55 -22.36
CA ALA A 244 2.33 13.25 -21.58
C ALA A 244 2.64 14.74 -21.32
N LEU A 245 3.93 15.14 -21.34
CA LEU A 245 4.34 16.52 -21.10
C LEU A 245 4.22 17.38 -22.34
N THR A 246 4.73 16.88 -23.48
CA THR A 246 4.86 17.67 -24.69
C THR A 246 3.74 17.45 -25.70
N GLY A 247 2.94 16.38 -25.54
CA GLY A 247 1.92 15.96 -26.49
C GLY A 247 2.49 15.49 -27.85
N LEU A 248 3.80 15.30 -27.96
CA LEU A 248 4.48 14.72 -29.12
C LEU A 248 4.44 13.19 -29.07
N ALA A 249 4.89 12.54 -30.15
CA ALA A 249 5.17 11.11 -30.08
C ALA A 249 6.22 10.82 -28.99
N ASN A 250 6.08 9.70 -28.28
CA ASN A 250 7.09 9.27 -27.33
C ASN A 250 8.16 8.40 -28.03
N ARG A 251 9.22 8.06 -27.31
CA ARG A 251 10.31 7.21 -27.80
C ARG A 251 9.83 5.91 -28.45
N ARG A 252 8.81 5.27 -27.87
CA ARG A 252 8.26 4.02 -28.39
C ARG A 252 7.62 4.22 -29.78
N ALA A 253 6.85 5.29 -29.94
CA ALA A 253 6.27 5.63 -31.24
C ALA A 253 7.37 5.94 -32.27
N PHE A 254 8.43 6.63 -31.87
CA PHE A 254 9.61 6.88 -32.68
C PHE A 254 10.29 5.59 -33.12
N ASP A 255 10.56 4.66 -32.19
CA ASP A 255 11.23 3.37 -32.51
C ASP A 255 10.44 2.55 -33.55
N VAL A 256 9.10 2.51 -33.38
CA VAL A 256 8.21 1.82 -34.34
C VAL A 256 8.28 2.48 -35.72
N ARG A 257 8.21 3.82 -35.79
CA ARG A 257 8.23 4.55 -37.06
C ARG A 257 9.58 4.49 -37.77
N LEU A 258 10.68 4.58 -37.01
CA LEU A 258 12.03 4.41 -37.56
C LEU A 258 12.21 3.02 -38.18
N ALA A 259 11.79 1.96 -37.47
CA ALA A 259 11.87 0.60 -38.01
C ALA A 259 11.03 0.41 -39.29
N GLU A 260 9.91 1.12 -39.42
CA GLU A 260 9.08 1.13 -40.61
C GLU A 260 9.79 1.84 -41.80
N LEU A 261 10.39 3.01 -41.52
CA LEU A 261 11.13 3.76 -42.56
C LEU A 261 12.34 3.01 -43.06
N VAL A 262 13.10 2.37 -42.17
CA VAL A 262 14.22 1.51 -42.56
C VAL A 262 13.77 0.38 -43.49
N ARG A 263 12.70 -0.33 -43.13
CA ARG A 263 12.15 -1.41 -43.97
C ARG A 263 11.67 -0.91 -45.34
N GLN A 264 11.01 0.26 -45.38
CA GLN A 264 10.55 0.86 -46.63
C GLN A 264 11.74 1.24 -47.49
N HIS A 265 12.76 1.86 -46.93
CA HIS A 265 13.97 2.24 -47.66
C HIS A 265 14.73 1.03 -48.23
N ASP A 266 14.90 -0.05 -47.42
CA ASP A 266 15.55 -1.28 -47.86
C ASP A 266 14.79 -1.98 -49.02
N ALA A 267 13.46 -1.86 -49.05
CA ALA A 267 12.62 -2.38 -50.10
C ALA A 267 12.64 -1.54 -51.40
N GLY A 268 13.49 -0.52 -51.47
CA GLY A 268 13.60 0.36 -52.65
C GLY A 268 12.77 1.64 -52.54
N GLY A 269 12.29 1.98 -51.34
CA GLY A 269 11.55 3.21 -51.08
C GLY A 269 12.42 4.48 -51.05
N ASP A 270 11.77 5.60 -50.82
CA ASP A 270 12.37 6.94 -50.79
C ASP A 270 13.46 7.09 -49.68
N PRO A 271 14.39 8.04 -49.86
CA PRO A 271 15.32 8.42 -48.81
C PRO A 271 14.58 8.98 -47.61
N PHE A 272 15.22 8.89 -46.42
CA PHE A 272 14.70 9.54 -45.21
C PHE A 272 15.82 10.07 -44.34
N ALA A 273 15.51 11.05 -43.48
CA ALA A 273 16.49 11.60 -42.55
C ALA A 273 15.98 11.48 -41.11
N LEU A 274 16.95 11.35 -40.19
CA LEU A 274 16.78 11.39 -38.75
C LEU A 274 17.53 12.59 -38.18
N LEU A 275 16.83 13.43 -37.44
CA LEU A 275 17.39 14.51 -36.65
C LEU A 275 17.28 14.10 -35.16
N ILE A 276 18.39 14.18 -34.42
CA ILE A 276 18.38 14.13 -32.97
C ILE A 276 18.74 15.52 -32.45
N CYS A 277 17.86 16.06 -31.64
CA CYS A 277 17.93 17.44 -31.11
C CYS A 277 18.05 17.39 -29.60
N ASP A 278 18.85 18.30 -29.03
CA ASP A 278 19.03 18.41 -27.58
C ASP A 278 19.07 19.87 -27.18
N ILE A 279 18.37 20.22 -26.11
CA ILE A 279 18.29 21.59 -25.60
C ILE A 279 19.62 21.96 -24.95
N ASP A 280 20.25 23.01 -25.47
CA ASP A 280 21.53 23.47 -24.98
C ASP A 280 21.43 24.00 -23.55
N TYR A 281 22.35 23.54 -22.68
CA TYR A 281 22.44 23.93 -21.27
C TYR A 281 21.16 23.70 -20.46
N PHE A 282 20.33 22.72 -20.82
CA PHE A 282 19.05 22.47 -20.12
C PHE A 282 19.19 22.16 -18.64
N LYS A 283 20.30 21.49 -18.23
CA LYS A 283 20.59 21.29 -16.82
C LYS A 283 20.77 22.62 -16.08
N SER A 284 21.55 23.56 -16.67
CA SER A 284 21.73 24.91 -16.10
C SER A 284 20.42 25.69 -16.06
N PHE A 285 19.55 25.50 -17.04
CA PHE A 285 18.18 26.05 -17.03
C PHE A 285 17.40 25.55 -15.80
N ASN A 286 17.35 24.22 -15.58
CA ASN A 286 16.69 23.63 -14.42
C ASN A 286 17.29 24.10 -13.09
N ASP A 287 18.62 24.19 -13.01
CA ASP A 287 19.31 24.65 -11.81
C ASP A 287 18.98 26.14 -11.50
N SER A 288 18.72 26.96 -12.53
CA SER A 288 18.40 28.37 -12.39
C SER A 288 16.94 28.68 -12.14
N TYR A 289 16.01 27.94 -12.78
CA TYR A 289 14.58 28.24 -12.79
C TYR A 289 13.69 27.16 -12.14
N GLY A 290 14.27 26.02 -11.78
CA GLY A 290 13.57 24.87 -11.21
C GLY A 290 12.91 23.96 -12.26
N HIS A 291 12.60 22.73 -11.84
CA HIS A 291 12.07 21.69 -12.73
C HIS A 291 10.70 22.02 -13.37
N LEU A 292 9.83 22.77 -12.68
CA LEU A 292 8.55 23.18 -13.25
C LEU A 292 8.72 24.13 -14.44
N ALA A 293 9.71 25.03 -14.38
CA ALA A 293 10.05 25.88 -15.50
C ALA A 293 10.71 25.09 -16.63
N GLY A 294 11.51 24.08 -16.31
CA GLY A 294 12.06 23.14 -17.28
C GLY A 294 10.98 22.35 -18.04
N ASP A 295 9.96 21.87 -17.33
CA ASP A 295 8.82 21.19 -17.94
C ASP A 295 8.05 22.12 -18.91
N ALA A 296 7.84 23.39 -18.52
CA ALA A 296 7.23 24.38 -19.39
C ALA A 296 8.10 24.69 -20.63
N CYS A 297 9.41 24.78 -20.47
CA CYS A 297 10.38 24.93 -21.56
C CYS A 297 10.30 23.75 -22.54
N LEU A 298 10.31 22.52 -22.04
CA LEU A 298 10.16 21.30 -22.87
C LEU A 298 8.86 21.28 -23.66
N ALA A 299 7.74 21.67 -23.04
CA ALA A 299 6.45 21.74 -23.71
C ALA A 299 6.46 22.82 -24.81
N GLN A 300 7.06 23.98 -24.56
CA GLN A 300 7.15 25.07 -25.53
C GLN A 300 8.08 24.73 -26.71
N VAL A 301 9.25 24.15 -26.45
CA VAL A 301 10.15 23.64 -27.50
C VAL A 301 9.43 22.57 -28.34
N GLY A 302 8.75 21.61 -27.69
CA GLY A 302 7.97 20.58 -28.38
C GLY A 302 6.89 21.16 -29.30
N LEU A 303 6.22 22.23 -28.89
CA LEU A 303 5.24 22.95 -29.73
C LEU A 303 5.90 23.57 -30.96
N VAL A 304 7.05 24.23 -30.81
CA VAL A 304 7.81 24.80 -31.95
C VAL A 304 8.21 23.70 -32.92
N LEU A 305 8.79 22.62 -32.42
CA LEU A 305 9.20 21.49 -33.28
C LEU A 305 8.04 20.92 -34.10
N ARG A 306 6.86 20.79 -33.47
CA ARG A 306 5.66 20.28 -34.12
C ARG A 306 5.15 21.22 -35.22
N GLN A 307 5.26 22.55 -35.04
CA GLN A 307 4.81 23.54 -36.01
C GLN A 307 5.74 23.64 -37.22
N THR A 308 7.01 23.36 -37.03
CA THR A 308 8.03 23.39 -38.09
C THR A 308 7.97 22.16 -38.99
N GLY A 309 7.47 21.01 -38.50
CA GLY A 309 7.36 19.76 -39.26
C GLY A 309 6.21 19.76 -40.28
N ARG A 310 6.37 18.98 -41.37
CA ARG A 310 5.31 18.68 -42.33
C ARG A 310 4.34 17.63 -41.79
N ALA A 311 3.18 17.48 -42.38
CA ALA A 311 2.18 16.49 -41.95
C ALA A 311 2.68 15.02 -41.96
N GLN A 312 3.66 14.70 -42.78
CA GLN A 312 4.28 13.37 -42.87
C GLN A 312 5.47 13.17 -41.93
N ASP A 313 6.01 14.26 -41.37
CA ASP A 313 7.15 14.22 -40.46
C ASP A 313 6.67 13.77 -39.06
N MET A 314 7.49 12.99 -38.40
CA MET A 314 7.22 12.62 -36.99
C MET A 314 8.16 13.38 -36.10
N VAL A 315 7.59 14.10 -35.12
CA VAL A 315 8.33 14.73 -34.05
C VAL A 315 8.06 13.96 -32.75
N ALA A 316 9.10 13.55 -32.06
CA ALA A 316 9.03 12.76 -30.84
C ALA A 316 9.90 13.34 -29.74
N ARG A 317 9.48 13.18 -28.48
CA ARG A 317 10.36 13.34 -27.34
C ARG A 317 11.11 12.02 -27.10
N TYR A 318 12.42 12.05 -27.36
CA TYR A 318 13.27 10.85 -27.36
C TYR A 318 13.83 10.53 -25.98
N GLY A 319 14.15 11.55 -25.19
CA GLY A 319 14.70 11.43 -23.83
C GLY A 319 14.24 12.56 -22.92
N GLY A 320 14.96 12.81 -21.86
CA GLY A 320 14.66 13.88 -20.89
C GLY A 320 14.52 15.25 -21.57
N GLU A 321 15.61 15.73 -22.19
CA GLU A 321 15.73 17.02 -22.90
C GLU A 321 15.98 16.81 -24.41
N GLU A 322 15.89 15.55 -24.87
CA GLU A 322 16.16 15.16 -26.24
C GLU A 322 14.88 14.96 -27.05
N PHE A 323 14.90 15.46 -28.26
CA PHE A 323 13.84 15.29 -29.25
C PHE A 323 14.39 14.60 -30.50
N ALA A 324 13.53 13.90 -31.21
CA ALA A 324 13.88 13.27 -32.49
C ALA A 324 12.85 13.65 -33.56
N ILE A 325 13.33 13.88 -34.79
CA ILE A 325 12.46 14.16 -35.92
C ILE A 325 12.80 13.17 -37.05
N LEU A 326 11.78 12.47 -37.54
CA LEU A 326 11.87 11.59 -38.71
C LEU A 326 11.27 12.32 -39.91
N LEU A 327 12.04 12.40 -40.99
CA LEU A 327 11.69 13.10 -42.24
C LEU A 327 11.62 12.10 -43.41
N PRO A 328 10.44 11.49 -43.69
CA PRO A 328 10.27 10.61 -44.82
C PRO A 328 10.40 11.37 -46.17
N GLY A 329 10.92 10.72 -47.21
CA GLY A 329 11.10 11.33 -48.52
C GLY A 329 12.06 12.52 -48.50
N CYS A 330 13.09 12.49 -47.63
CA CYS A 330 13.95 13.64 -47.41
C CYS A 330 15.43 13.23 -47.53
N ASP A 331 16.12 13.78 -48.52
CA ASP A 331 17.57 13.65 -48.73
C ASP A 331 18.34 14.72 -47.93
N ALA A 332 19.67 14.69 -47.98
CA ALA A 332 20.59 15.50 -47.17
C ALA A 332 20.29 17.01 -47.23
N THR A 333 20.15 17.61 -48.42
CA THR A 333 19.96 19.06 -48.54
C THR A 333 18.63 19.56 -47.94
N PRO A 334 17.50 18.92 -48.18
CA PRO A 334 16.25 19.31 -47.50
C PRO A 334 16.30 19.03 -45.99
N ALA A 335 16.92 17.93 -45.51
CA ALA A 335 17.03 17.61 -44.12
C ALA A 335 17.83 18.67 -43.34
N VAL A 336 18.95 19.13 -43.91
CA VAL A 336 19.77 20.22 -43.36
C VAL A 336 18.97 21.52 -43.26
N ARG A 337 18.16 21.86 -44.27
CA ARG A 337 17.30 23.04 -44.25
C ARG A 337 16.25 22.96 -43.13
N VAL A 338 15.60 21.81 -42.97
CA VAL A 338 14.66 21.61 -41.89
C VAL A 338 15.36 21.77 -40.53
N ALA A 339 16.53 21.17 -40.35
CA ALA A 339 17.30 21.32 -39.13
C ALA A 339 17.70 22.77 -38.82
N GLN A 340 18.08 23.55 -39.85
CA GLN A 340 18.38 24.97 -39.73
C GLN A 340 17.14 25.77 -39.30
N THR A 341 15.99 25.54 -39.96
CA THR A 341 14.72 26.17 -39.57
C THR A 341 14.37 25.88 -38.12
N VAL A 342 14.48 24.61 -37.70
CA VAL A 342 14.22 24.19 -36.31
C VAL A 342 15.11 24.92 -35.34
N CYS A 343 16.42 25.06 -35.56
CA CYS A 343 17.33 25.82 -34.72
C CYS A 343 16.91 27.31 -34.63
N SER A 344 16.57 27.94 -35.77
CA SER A 344 16.14 29.34 -35.80
C SER A 344 14.83 29.55 -35.03
N GLU A 345 13.82 28.75 -35.31
CA GLU A 345 12.49 28.85 -34.67
C GLU A 345 12.54 28.68 -33.16
N VAL A 346 13.38 27.73 -32.66
CA VAL A 346 13.55 27.57 -31.21
C VAL A 346 14.24 28.79 -30.59
N ALA A 347 15.26 29.34 -31.23
CA ALA A 347 15.92 30.55 -30.73
C ALA A 347 14.97 31.77 -30.79
N GLU A 348 14.17 31.90 -31.89
CA GLU A 348 13.19 32.97 -32.09
C GLU A 348 12.00 32.88 -31.13
N ALA A 349 11.70 31.70 -30.60
CA ALA A 349 10.69 31.52 -29.56
C ALA A 349 11.02 32.33 -28.27
N GLY A 350 12.24 32.81 -28.12
CA GLY A 350 12.64 33.77 -27.12
C GLY A 350 12.52 33.29 -25.66
N ILE A 351 12.58 31.97 -25.42
CA ILE A 351 12.52 31.44 -24.07
C ILE A 351 13.78 31.91 -23.30
N SER A 352 13.58 32.74 -22.30
CA SER A 352 14.70 33.35 -21.54
C SER A 352 15.54 32.31 -20.81
N HIS A 353 16.89 32.35 -20.97
CA HIS A 353 17.85 31.46 -20.33
C HIS A 353 19.06 32.27 -19.82
N LEU A 354 18.88 32.92 -18.68
CA LEU A 354 19.92 33.76 -18.06
C LEU A 354 21.04 32.97 -17.34
N GLY A 355 20.83 31.66 -17.11
CA GLY A 355 21.82 30.79 -16.46
C GLY A 355 22.85 30.18 -17.42
N ARG A 356 22.97 30.67 -18.66
CA ARG A 356 23.96 30.18 -19.64
C ARG A 356 25.36 30.75 -19.37
N GLU A 357 26.36 29.94 -19.68
CA GLU A 357 27.77 30.33 -19.58
C GLU A 357 28.27 31.05 -20.84
N ASP A 358 27.50 30.97 -21.94
CA ASP A 358 27.80 31.66 -23.19
C ASP A 358 27.04 33.01 -23.30
N ALA A 359 27.37 33.83 -24.30
CA ALA A 359 26.79 35.16 -24.45
C ALA A 359 25.31 35.17 -24.89
N GLN A 360 24.66 34.03 -24.99
CA GLN A 360 23.25 33.89 -25.39
C GLN A 360 22.31 33.97 -24.18
N SER A 361 21.15 34.60 -24.35
CA SER A 361 20.17 34.81 -23.28
C SER A 361 18.87 34.03 -23.50
N VAL A 362 18.83 33.17 -24.51
CA VAL A 362 17.64 32.38 -24.87
C VAL A 362 17.97 30.90 -24.99
N VAL A 363 16.96 30.08 -24.86
CA VAL A 363 17.05 28.63 -25.11
C VAL A 363 17.36 28.39 -26.58
N THR A 364 18.35 27.52 -26.83
CA THR A 364 18.74 27.05 -28.17
C THR A 364 18.82 25.54 -28.18
N ILE A 365 18.92 24.96 -29.35
CA ILE A 365 19.10 23.52 -29.54
C ILE A 365 20.28 23.22 -30.46
N SER A 366 20.95 22.11 -30.20
CA SER A 366 21.92 21.51 -31.10
C SER A 366 21.29 20.32 -31.80
N ILE A 367 21.60 20.13 -33.09
CA ILE A 367 21.01 19.07 -33.90
C ILE A 367 22.08 18.25 -34.63
N GLY A 368 21.95 16.94 -34.51
CA GLY A 368 22.67 15.97 -35.34
C GLY A 368 21.75 15.35 -36.39
N VAL A 369 22.15 15.36 -37.65
CA VAL A 369 21.38 14.85 -38.78
C VAL A 369 22.06 13.62 -39.37
N ALA A 370 21.32 12.53 -39.54
CA ALA A 370 21.73 11.35 -40.28
C ALA A 370 20.79 11.10 -41.45
N VAL A 371 21.30 10.73 -42.62
CA VAL A 371 20.51 10.55 -43.84
C VAL A 371 20.72 9.17 -44.42
N ALA A 372 19.62 8.48 -44.72
CA ALA A 372 19.57 7.25 -45.45
C ALA A 372 19.13 7.58 -46.92
N ASN A 373 19.96 7.21 -47.89
CA ASN A 373 19.72 7.40 -49.31
C ASN A 373 20.11 6.18 -50.13
N ASP A 374 20.01 6.24 -51.43
CA ASP A 374 20.29 5.11 -52.31
C ASP A 374 21.69 4.54 -52.21
N GLY A 375 22.66 5.35 -51.74
CA GLY A 375 24.06 4.92 -51.56
C GLY A 375 24.30 4.09 -50.29
N ASN A 376 23.36 3.97 -49.38
CA ASN A 376 23.50 3.30 -48.08
C ASN A 376 22.32 2.38 -47.71
N ARG A 377 21.75 1.68 -48.69
CA ARG A 377 20.69 0.68 -48.46
C ARG A 377 21.21 -0.43 -47.55
N GLY A 378 20.37 -0.96 -46.68
CA GLY A 378 20.74 -1.93 -45.63
C GLY A 378 21.20 -1.28 -44.34
N VAL A 379 21.10 0.05 -44.18
CA VAL A 379 21.40 0.74 -42.93
C VAL A 379 20.36 0.38 -41.86
N SER A 380 20.84 0.02 -40.66
CA SER A 380 19.95 -0.26 -39.55
C SER A 380 19.51 1.01 -38.82
N GLY A 381 18.34 0.96 -38.14
CA GLY A 381 17.89 2.07 -37.32
C GLY A 381 18.89 2.47 -36.22
N SER A 382 19.64 1.49 -35.67
CA SER A 382 20.70 1.75 -34.70
C SER A 382 21.89 2.50 -35.29
N GLU A 383 22.26 2.23 -36.52
CA GLU A 383 23.31 2.98 -37.22
C GLU A 383 22.88 4.42 -37.50
N MET A 384 21.61 4.64 -37.89
CA MET A 384 21.04 5.96 -38.05
C MET A 384 21.10 6.77 -36.75
N ILE A 385 20.65 6.18 -35.64
CA ILE A 385 20.68 6.82 -34.31
C ILE A 385 22.13 7.13 -33.94
N ASN A 386 23.04 6.17 -34.00
CA ASN A 386 24.45 6.36 -33.65
C ASN A 386 25.12 7.46 -34.50
N GLN A 387 24.75 7.60 -35.76
CA GLN A 387 25.30 8.64 -36.63
C GLN A 387 24.72 10.03 -36.26
N ALA A 388 23.42 10.12 -36.00
CA ALA A 388 22.80 11.35 -35.55
C ALA A 388 23.38 11.81 -34.21
N ASP A 389 23.59 10.89 -33.26
CA ASP A 389 24.22 11.19 -31.96
C ASP A 389 25.65 11.70 -32.10
N ARG A 390 26.47 11.09 -32.96
CA ARG A 390 27.84 11.58 -33.25
C ARG A 390 27.81 13.01 -33.80
N ASN A 391 26.88 13.29 -34.70
CA ASN A 391 26.71 14.61 -35.29
C ASN A 391 26.20 15.63 -34.25
N LEU A 392 25.27 15.24 -33.38
CA LEU A 392 24.81 16.07 -32.26
C LEU A 392 25.97 16.39 -31.30
N TYR A 393 26.78 15.41 -30.95
CA TYR A 393 27.97 15.63 -30.15
C TYR A 393 28.95 16.61 -30.80
N ALA A 394 29.17 16.46 -32.10
CA ALA A 394 29.99 17.39 -32.86
C ALA A 394 29.41 18.80 -32.90
N ALA A 395 28.10 18.97 -33.00
CA ALA A 395 27.40 20.24 -32.92
C ALA A 395 27.61 20.89 -31.53
N LYS A 396 27.43 20.13 -30.45
CA LYS A 396 27.67 20.60 -29.07
C LYS A 396 29.12 21.07 -28.86
N ARG A 397 30.11 20.37 -29.44
CA ARG A 397 31.51 20.76 -29.38
C ARG A 397 31.88 22.00 -30.24
N ALA A 398 31.15 22.22 -31.30
CA ALA A 398 31.36 23.34 -32.22
C ALA A 398 30.79 24.67 -31.69
N GLY A 399 30.31 24.73 -30.46
CA GLY A 399 29.77 25.95 -29.86
C GLY A 399 28.27 25.92 -29.63
N ARG A 400 27.63 24.83 -29.83
CA ARG A 400 26.16 24.64 -29.70
C ARG A 400 25.35 25.51 -30.68
N ASN A 401 24.02 25.53 -30.54
CA ASN A 401 23.12 26.29 -31.40
C ASN A 401 23.44 26.11 -32.90
N CYS A 402 23.76 24.91 -33.30
CA CYS A 402 24.17 24.60 -34.67
C CYS A 402 23.81 23.15 -35.04
N ILE A 403 24.01 22.84 -36.32
CA ILE A 403 23.77 21.52 -36.86
C ILE A 403 25.06 20.87 -37.32
N ARG A 404 25.11 19.55 -37.29
CA ARG A 404 26.09 18.72 -38.01
C ARG A 404 25.36 17.61 -38.73
N HIS A 405 25.81 17.26 -39.90
CA HIS A 405 25.19 16.23 -40.69
C HIS A 405 26.21 15.31 -41.37
N THR A 406 25.82 14.08 -41.62
CA THR A 406 26.58 13.12 -42.41
C THR A 406 25.60 12.25 -43.19
N VAL A 407 25.93 11.98 -44.44
CA VAL A 407 25.29 10.94 -45.23
C VAL A 407 25.98 9.64 -44.93
N LEU A 408 25.26 8.63 -44.47
CA LEU A 408 25.86 7.32 -44.15
C LEU A 408 26.47 6.71 -45.44
N GLY A 409 27.66 6.11 -45.32
CA GLY A 409 28.40 5.52 -46.43
C GLY A 409 29.28 6.48 -47.24
N GLN A 410 29.28 7.78 -46.95
CA GLN A 410 30.27 8.72 -47.49
C GLN A 410 31.39 8.94 -46.46
N SER A 411 32.66 8.76 -46.85
CA SER A 411 33.80 9.16 -46.01
C SER A 411 33.75 10.66 -45.81
N VAL A 412 33.90 11.09 -44.53
CA VAL A 412 34.08 12.49 -44.19
C VAL A 412 35.42 12.94 -44.74
N ASP A 413 35.42 13.53 -45.94
CA ASP A 413 36.57 14.30 -46.36
C ASP A 413 36.60 15.53 -45.46
N ALA A 414 37.61 15.58 -44.59
CA ALA A 414 37.91 16.71 -43.75
C ALA A 414 38.24 17.90 -44.68
N GLU A 415 37.28 18.82 -44.87
CA GLU A 415 37.67 20.15 -45.34
C GLU A 415 38.31 20.94 -44.18
N PRO A 416 39.36 21.69 -44.49
CA PRO A 416 40.33 22.28 -43.55
C PRO A 416 39.75 23.40 -42.66
#